data_b66e9786894b9a397d6050f538b7bad1
#
_entry.id   b66e9786894b9a397d6050f538b7bad1
#
_cell.length_a   1.000
_cell.length_b   1.000
_cell.length_c   1.000
_cell.angle_alpha   90.00
_cell.angle_beta   90.00
_cell.angle_gamma   90.00
#
_symmetry.space_group_name_H-M   'P 1'
#
loop_
_entity.id
_entity.type
_entity.pdbx_description
1 polymer ?
#
loop_
_entity_poly.entity_id
_entity_poly.type
_entity_poly.pdbx_seq_one_letter_code
_entity_poly.pdbx_strand_id
1 'polypeptide(L)' 'VAMGEVGLTGELRPVSQMEQRVKECRRLGYTRILLPASARIAGSQEGLIRVQNLLEAVSTVAYD' A
#
# COMPACT_ATOMS: atom_id res chain seq x y z
N VAL A 1 5.92 1.38 5.67
CA VAL A 1 5.07 0.19 5.83
C VAL A 1 4.42 -0.17 4.49
N ALA A 2 4.22 -1.44 4.25
CA ALA A 2 3.63 -1.92 3.02
C ALA A 2 2.51 -2.90 3.33
N MET A 3 1.43 -2.86 2.53
CA MET A 3 0.28 -3.73 2.68
C MET A 3 -0.21 -4.19 1.31
N GLY A 4 -0.48 -5.48 1.16
CA GLY A 4 -0.97 -6.02 -0.08
C GLY A 4 -0.82 -7.52 -0.16
N GLU A 5 -1.46 -8.10 -1.17
CA GLU A 5 -1.38 -9.52 -1.46
C GLU A 5 -0.80 -9.71 -2.84
N VAL A 6 0.15 -10.65 -2.99
CA VAL A 6 0.82 -10.88 -4.28
C VAL A 6 0.15 -12.04 -5.00
N GLY A 7 -0.31 -11.81 -6.23
CA GLY A 7 -0.86 -12.84 -7.07
C GLY A 7 0.23 -13.65 -7.78
N LEU A 8 -0.21 -14.65 -8.54
CA LEU A 8 0.71 -15.58 -9.21
C LEU A 8 1.58 -14.93 -10.28
N THR A 9 1.12 -13.83 -10.86
CA THR A 9 1.85 -13.11 -11.91
C THR A 9 2.53 -11.85 -11.40
N GLY A 10 2.63 -11.69 -10.08
CA GLY A 10 3.28 -10.53 -9.47
C GLY A 10 2.37 -9.32 -9.29
N GLU A 11 1.10 -9.44 -9.66
CA GLU A 11 0.15 -8.36 -9.44
C GLU A 11 -0.14 -8.20 -7.94
N LEU A 12 -0.47 -6.99 -7.54
CA LEU A 12 -0.80 -6.68 -6.15
C LEU A 12 -2.30 -6.51 -6.00
N ARG A 13 -2.85 -7.09 -4.95
CA ARG A 13 -4.28 -7.02 -4.62
C ARG A 13 -4.46 -6.43 -3.24
N PRO A 14 -5.57 -5.69 -3.00
CA PRO A 14 -5.86 -5.20 -1.66
C PRO A 14 -6.15 -6.36 -0.71
N VAL A 15 -5.70 -6.22 0.54
CA VAL A 15 -6.11 -7.13 1.60
C VAL A 15 -7.44 -6.65 2.17
N SER A 16 -8.13 -7.51 2.93
CA SER A 16 -9.38 -7.13 3.57
C SER A 16 -9.18 -5.99 4.57
N GLN A 17 -10.19 -5.14 4.73
CA GLN A 17 -10.20 -4.03 5.68
C GLN A 17 -9.03 -3.05 5.48
N MET A 18 -8.71 -2.78 4.23
CA MET A 18 -7.58 -1.91 3.88
C MET A 18 -7.67 -0.53 4.53
N GLU A 19 -8.86 0.08 4.51
CA GLU A 19 -9.04 1.41 5.11
C GLU A 19 -8.74 1.41 6.61
N GLN A 20 -9.18 0.39 7.31
CA GLN A 20 -8.93 0.27 8.74
C GLN A 20 -7.44 0.07 9.02
N ARG A 21 -6.76 -0.71 8.18
CA ARG A 21 -5.33 -0.93 8.30
C ARG A 21 -4.54 0.35 8.07
N VAL A 22 -4.97 1.16 7.11
CA VAL A 22 -4.35 2.47 6.85
C VAL A 22 -4.53 3.40 8.05
N LYS A 23 -5.74 3.45 8.61
CA LYS A 23 -6.01 4.26 9.81
C LYS A 23 -5.10 3.86 10.97
N GLU A 24 -4.96 2.56 11.17
CA GLU A 24 -4.10 2.04 12.23
C GLU A 24 -2.64 2.42 12.03
N CYS A 25 -2.14 2.33 10.80
CA CYS A 25 -0.77 2.73 10.49
C CYS A 25 -0.56 4.21 10.77
N ARG A 26 -1.50 5.06 10.40
CA ARG A 26 -1.42 6.49 10.67
C ARG A 26 -1.43 6.78 12.17
N ARG A 27 -2.25 6.07 12.90
CA ARG A 27 -2.33 6.21 14.35
C ARG A 27 -1.00 5.85 15.02
N LEU A 28 -0.29 4.86 14.46
CA LEU A 28 1.00 4.42 14.97
C LEU A 28 2.17 5.32 14.53
N GLY A 29 1.89 6.35 13.73
CA GLY A 29 2.90 7.32 13.32
C GLY A 29 3.59 7.04 12.00
N TYR A 30 3.15 6.05 11.24
CA TYR A 30 3.69 5.79 9.90
C TYR A 30 3.23 6.88 8.94
N THR A 31 4.18 7.49 8.25
CA THR A 31 3.91 8.59 7.33
C THR A 31 3.93 8.16 5.86
N ARG A 32 4.45 6.98 5.57
CA ARG A 32 4.54 6.45 4.21
C ARG A 32 3.99 5.03 4.20
N ILE A 33 2.96 4.82 3.38
CA ILE A 33 2.25 3.55 3.31
C ILE A 33 2.18 3.09 1.85
N LEU A 34 2.85 1.99 1.55
CA LEU A 34 2.77 1.34 0.23
C LEU A 34 1.54 0.45 0.18
N LEU A 35 0.75 0.59 -0.86
CA LEU A 35 -0.45 -0.23 -1.04
C LEU A 35 -0.74 -0.46 -2.51
N PRO A 36 -1.55 -1.48 -2.85
CA PRO A 36 -1.90 -1.73 -4.25
C PRO A 36 -2.64 -0.54 -4.87
N ALA A 37 -2.36 -0.27 -6.15
CA ALA A 37 -3.02 0.83 -6.86
C ALA A 37 -4.54 0.67 -6.89
N SER A 38 -5.04 -0.56 -6.84
CA SER A 38 -6.47 -0.83 -6.83
C SER A 38 -7.14 -0.67 -5.47
N ALA A 39 -6.38 -0.45 -4.41
CA ALA A 39 -6.95 -0.26 -3.09
C ALA A 39 -7.76 1.05 -3.03
N ARG A 40 -8.94 0.98 -2.43
CA ARG A 40 -9.81 2.14 -2.28
C ARG A 40 -9.73 2.64 -0.85
N ILE A 41 -9.23 3.85 -0.72
CA ILE A 41 -9.09 4.49 0.58
C ILE A 41 -9.87 5.81 0.54
N ALA A 42 -10.88 5.93 1.37
CA ALA A 42 -11.66 7.17 1.48
C ALA A 42 -10.87 8.20 2.29
N GLY A 43 -11.12 9.46 2.00
CA GLY A 43 -10.52 10.56 2.73
C GLY A 43 -9.14 10.93 2.23
N SER A 44 -8.24 11.30 3.15
CA SER A 44 -6.92 11.79 2.80
C SER A 44 -6.06 10.73 2.14
N GLN A 45 -5.39 11.10 1.05
CA GLN A 45 -4.44 10.24 0.34
C GLN A 45 -3.00 10.57 0.72
N GLU A 46 -2.80 11.43 1.69
CA GLU A 46 -1.46 11.84 2.11
C GLU A 46 -0.65 10.65 2.64
N GLY A 47 0.58 10.52 2.16
CA GLY A 47 1.47 9.44 2.56
C GLY A 47 1.19 8.10 1.91
N LEU A 48 0.15 7.99 1.09
CA LEU A 48 -0.17 6.75 0.38
C LEU A 48 0.63 6.67 -0.91
N ILE A 49 1.38 5.59 -1.06
CA ILE A 49 2.17 5.32 -2.27
C ILE A 49 1.56 4.10 -2.95
N ARG A 50 0.93 4.32 -4.09
CA ARG A 50 0.22 3.27 -4.81
C ARG A 50 1.14 2.60 -5.81
N VAL A 51 1.20 1.27 -5.77
CA VAL A 51 2.03 0.50 -6.68
C VAL A 51 1.18 -0.57 -7.36
N GLN A 52 1.51 -0.89 -8.61
CA GLN A 52 0.69 -1.78 -9.44
C GLN A 52 1.12 -3.23 -9.33
N ASN A 53 2.40 -3.49 -9.06
CA ASN A 53 2.92 -4.85 -9.01
C ASN A 53 4.12 -4.93 -8.06
N LEU A 54 4.57 -6.16 -7.84
CA LEU A 54 5.67 -6.41 -6.92
C LEU A 54 6.97 -5.73 -7.36
N LEU A 55 7.26 -5.72 -8.65
CA LEU A 55 8.48 -5.08 -9.16
C LEU A 55 8.49 -3.58 -8.86
N GLU A 56 7.37 -2.92 -9.06
CA GLU A 56 7.24 -1.50 -8.75
C GLU A 56 7.41 -1.24 -7.26
N ALA A 57 6.83 -2.10 -6.42
CA ALA A 57 6.98 -1.98 -4.97
C ALA A 57 8.43 -2.10 -4.53
N VAL A 58 9.16 -3.07 -5.09
CA VAL A 58 10.57 -3.27 -4.78
C VAL A 58 11.39 -2.07 -5.23
N SER A 59 11.14 -1.55 -6.43
CA SER A 59 11.83 -0.38 -6.94
C SER A 59 11.61 0.84 -6.06
N THR A 60 10.39 1.04 -5.60
CA THR A 60 10.05 2.17 -4.72
C THR A 60 10.82 2.09 -3.41
N VAL A 61 10.88 0.92 -2.80
CA VAL A 61 11.61 0.72 -1.54
C VAL A 61 13.11 0.88 -1.75
N ALA A 62 13.65 0.34 -2.86
CA ALA A 62 15.09 0.34 -3.11
C ALA A 62 15.66 1.73 -3.40
N TYR A 63 14.87 2.61 -4.01
CA TYR A 63 15.34 3.93 -4.44
C TYR A 63 14.71 5.09 -3.68
N ASP A 64 14.06 4.80 -2.60
CA ASP A 64 13.36 5.81 -1.82
C ASP A 64 14.22 6.46 -0.73
#